data_8550c2852146fdcdd33c704e8f366bbc
#
_entry.id   8550c2852146fdcdd33c704e8f366bbc
#
_cell.length_a   1.000
_cell.length_b   1.000
_cell.length_c   1.000
_cell.angle_alpha   90.00
_cell.angle_beta   90.00
_cell.angle_gamma   90.00
#
_symmetry.space_group_name_H-M   'P 1'
#
loop_
_entity.id
_entity.type
_entity.pdbx_description
1 polymer ?
#
loop_
_entity_poly.entity_id
_entity_poly.type
_entity_poly.pdbx_seq_one_letter_code
_entity_poly.pdbx_strand_id
1 'polypeptide(L)'
;MGSTLPLAAASAHGFAVATLVLGGLLVLGALLSGLAGRSFLSLTAVFVIAGFALGDGGLGVLAFSPRSPFVAQLALVALVVILFRDGLEVEAEMLQKAWHLPFRKLALAMPLTALLVALVTRALVGLSWTESFLLGALLSPTDPVLSSAVVTNPRVPRIIRHSLNLESGMNDGLALPAVLALSAALGAGSGHFVWWEFVLQDLGVGLVTGLLVGALAARLLPRGRRLDAEMPAHQKSLFALGTAFATYGIAVLPPKGNGLIAVFVCAITLGILRPDVRLYFEQRAEDIVEIVKLGIFVVFGSLLTLHGLFGEGWAAVAVVAFTLLLARPLAVLVALAGTGTDGATKGFMAWFGPKGVATMTFALLVLSQNIPAGSRIFNLAALAVLTSIVAHGLTDTPGSEWLARRAEARPRAVLSSAAD
;
A
#
# COMPACT_ATOMS: atom_id res chain seq x y z
N MET A 1 2.96 27.98 41.50
CA MET A 1 3.73 26.73 41.61
C MET A 1 3.17 25.76 40.57
N GLY A 2 3.70 25.81 39.35
CA GLY A 2 3.35 24.88 38.28
C GLY A 2 4.15 23.59 38.44
N SER A 3 3.49 22.50 38.70
CA SER A 3 4.09 21.16 38.75
C SER A 3 4.45 20.73 37.32
N THR A 4 5.71 20.93 36.97
CA THR A 4 6.29 20.26 35.79
C THR A 4 6.37 18.76 36.10
N LEU A 5 5.39 17.99 35.69
CA LEU A 5 5.56 16.54 35.58
C LEU A 5 6.81 16.28 34.72
N PRO A 6 7.73 15.42 35.16
CA PRO A 6 8.95 15.16 34.41
C PRO A 6 8.54 14.55 33.04
N LEU A 7 9.16 15.05 31.96
CA LEU A 7 8.94 14.60 30.56
C LEU A 7 8.94 13.07 30.42
N ALA A 8 9.71 12.37 31.26
CA ALA A 8 9.78 10.92 31.30
C ALA A 8 8.47 10.25 31.79
N ALA A 9 7.76 10.87 32.73
CA ALA A 9 6.49 10.35 33.23
C ALA A 9 5.34 10.56 32.22
N ALA A 10 5.34 11.68 31.51
CA ALA A 10 4.39 11.95 30.45
C ALA A 10 4.59 11.01 29.25
N SER A 11 5.85 10.68 28.91
CA SER A 11 6.16 9.70 27.85
C SER A 11 5.78 8.26 28.23
N ALA A 12 5.99 7.87 29.48
CA ALA A 12 5.62 6.54 29.99
C ALA A 12 4.09 6.34 30.01
N HIS A 13 3.34 7.37 30.45
CA HIS A 13 1.89 7.33 30.43
C HIS A 13 1.33 7.24 29.00
N GLY A 14 1.85 8.03 28.06
CA GLY A 14 1.47 7.99 26.65
C GLY A 14 1.73 6.62 26.01
N PHE A 15 2.89 6.02 26.30
CA PHE A 15 3.22 4.67 25.83
C PHE A 15 2.26 3.61 26.41
N ALA A 16 1.96 3.68 27.69
CA ALA A 16 1.03 2.74 28.33
C ALA A 16 -0.39 2.83 27.74
N VAL A 17 -0.88 4.05 27.50
CA VAL A 17 -2.19 4.27 26.85
C VAL A 17 -2.17 3.74 25.40
N ALA A 18 -1.15 4.04 24.61
CA ALA A 18 -1.03 3.55 23.24
C ALA A 18 -0.99 2.00 23.18
N THR A 19 -0.25 1.37 24.10
CA THR A 19 -0.17 -0.09 24.22
C THR A 19 -1.51 -0.71 24.61
N LEU A 20 -2.23 -0.10 25.58
CA LEU A 20 -3.55 -0.54 26.00
C LEU A 20 -4.56 -0.44 24.84
N VAL A 21 -4.56 0.68 24.12
CA VAL A 21 -5.44 0.90 22.98
C VAL A 21 -5.14 -0.09 21.87
N LEU A 22 -3.87 -0.26 21.50
CA LEU A 22 -3.50 -1.22 20.46
C LEU A 22 -3.89 -2.65 20.86
N GLY A 23 -3.57 -3.07 22.08
CA GLY A 23 -3.94 -4.39 22.59
C GLY A 23 -5.45 -4.60 22.62
N GLY A 24 -6.21 -3.62 23.12
CA GLY A 24 -7.68 -3.64 23.12
C GLY A 24 -8.28 -3.72 21.72
N LEU A 25 -7.75 -2.96 20.76
CA LEU A 25 -8.19 -3.00 19.37
C LEU A 25 -7.85 -4.32 18.69
N LEU A 26 -6.68 -4.91 18.97
CA LEU A 26 -6.33 -6.25 18.45
C LEU A 26 -7.29 -7.32 18.97
N VAL A 27 -7.62 -7.30 20.27
CA VAL A 27 -8.60 -8.22 20.85
C VAL A 27 -9.98 -8.02 20.24
N LEU A 28 -10.45 -6.78 20.15
CA LEU A 28 -11.73 -6.45 19.51
C LEU A 28 -11.74 -6.82 18.02
N GLY A 29 -10.66 -6.55 17.30
CA GLY A 29 -10.50 -6.92 15.91
C GLY A 29 -10.57 -8.43 15.69
N ALA A 30 -9.90 -9.21 16.53
CA ALA A 30 -9.96 -10.67 16.49
C ALA A 30 -11.38 -11.20 16.77
N LEU A 31 -12.07 -10.66 17.78
CA LEU A 31 -13.45 -11.03 18.14
C LEU A 31 -14.46 -10.62 17.05
N LEU A 32 -14.25 -9.48 16.41
CA LEU A 32 -15.13 -8.94 15.37
C LEU A 32 -14.78 -9.45 13.97
N SER A 33 -13.68 -10.16 13.78
CA SER A 33 -13.21 -10.62 12.45
C SER A 33 -14.27 -11.47 11.71
N GLY A 34 -15.00 -12.32 12.44
CA GLY A 34 -16.10 -13.11 11.88
C GLY A 34 -17.33 -12.29 11.46
N LEU A 35 -17.56 -11.14 12.12
CA LEU A 35 -18.60 -10.17 11.79
C LEU A 35 -18.14 -9.24 10.66
N ALA A 36 -16.87 -8.83 10.67
CA ALA A 36 -16.26 -8.00 9.63
C ALA A 36 -16.28 -8.70 8.27
N GLY A 37 -16.07 -10.01 8.21
CA GLY A 37 -16.19 -10.80 6.99
C GLY A 37 -17.60 -10.87 6.40
N ARG A 38 -18.61 -10.44 7.15
CA ARG A 38 -20.03 -10.38 6.73
C ARG A 38 -20.56 -8.95 6.60
N SER A 39 -19.77 -7.93 6.94
CA SER A 39 -20.16 -6.52 6.90
C SER A 39 -19.35 -5.77 5.86
N PHE A 40 -19.88 -4.63 5.41
CA PHE A 40 -19.18 -3.71 4.52
C PHE A 40 -18.00 -2.99 5.20
N LEU A 41 -17.90 -3.06 6.53
CA LEU A 41 -16.81 -2.48 7.32
C LEU A 41 -15.66 -3.49 7.39
N SER A 42 -14.63 -3.27 6.60
CA SER A 42 -13.38 -4.01 6.71
C SER A 42 -12.71 -3.75 8.07
N LEU A 43 -11.88 -4.67 8.53
CA LEU A 43 -11.10 -4.49 9.75
C LEU A 43 -10.26 -3.19 9.70
N THR A 44 -9.73 -2.85 8.54
CA THR A 44 -9.05 -1.58 8.25
C THR A 44 -9.93 -0.37 8.62
N ALA A 45 -11.19 -0.35 8.16
CA ALA A 45 -12.11 0.73 8.46
C ALA A 45 -12.33 0.90 9.97
N VAL A 46 -12.52 -0.22 10.68
CA VAL A 46 -12.70 -0.22 12.14
C VAL A 46 -11.50 0.42 12.85
N PHE A 47 -10.27 0.04 12.47
CA PHE A 47 -9.05 0.58 13.09
C PHE A 47 -8.80 2.05 12.76
N VAL A 48 -9.08 2.49 11.52
CA VAL A 48 -8.97 3.91 11.14
C VAL A 48 -10.02 4.75 11.88
N ILE A 49 -11.27 4.28 11.98
CA ILE A 49 -12.34 4.96 12.73
C ILE A 49 -12.02 5.01 14.22
N ALA A 50 -11.52 3.90 14.79
CA ALA A 50 -11.11 3.87 16.20
C ALA A 50 -9.94 4.85 16.45
N GLY A 51 -8.94 4.88 15.55
CA GLY A 51 -7.85 5.87 15.60
C GLY A 51 -8.40 7.30 15.57
N PHE A 52 -9.30 7.62 14.66
CA PHE A 52 -9.95 8.94 14.56
C PHE A 52 -10.72 9.28 15.85
N ALA A 53 -11.52 8.35 16.38
CA ALA A 53 -12.32 8.59 17.58
C ALA A 53 -11.47 8.80 18.84
N LEU A 54 -10.33 8.12 18.92
CA LEU A 54 -9.41 8.22 20.05
C LEU A 54 -8.33 9.30 19.87
N GLY A 55 -8.14 9.78 18.65
CA GLY A 55 -7.12 10.79 18.27
C GLY A 55 -7.61 12.22 18.33
N ASP A 56 -6.93 13.08 17.57
CA ASP A 56 -7.16 14.54 17.51
C ASP A 56 -8.55 14.89 16.96
N GLY A 57 -9.16 14.01 16.18
CA GLY A 57 -10.51 14.19 15.63
C GLY A 57 -11.65 13.89 16.60
N GLY A 58 -11.35 13.25 17.73
CA GLY A 58 -12.36 12.80 18.71
C GLY A 58 -11.97 13.10 20.16
N LEU A 59 -11.62 12.06 20.93
CA LEU A 59 -11.41 12.13 22.38
C LEU A 59 -10.04 12.68 22.79
N GLY A 60 -9.07 12.78 21.88
CA GLY A 60 -7.71 13.25 22.18
C GLY A 60 -6.90 12.33 23.13
N VAL A 61 -7.30 11.06 23.26
CA VAL A 61 -6.58 10.07 24.10
C VAL A 61 -5.27 9.64 23.47
N LEU A 62 -5.27 9.50 22.13
CA LEU A 62 -4.10 9.19 21.33
C LEU A 62 -3.57 10.48 20.69
N ALA A 63 -2.63 11.14 21.33
CA ALA A 63 -1.99 12.34 20.83
C ALA A 63 -0.65 12.00 20.16
N PHE A 64 -0.67 11.65 18.88
CA PHE A 64 0.54 11.50 18.09
C PHE A 64 0.89 12.81 17.38
N SER A 65 2.15 13.25 17.51
CA SER A 65 2.61 14.35 16.67
C SER A 65 2.91 13.83 15.26
N PRO A 66 2.39 14.48 14.19
CA PRO A 66 2.68 14.10 12.81
C PRO A 66 4.18 14.03 12.48
N ARG A 67 4.97 14.88 13.16
CA ARG A 67 6.43 14.98 12.99
C ARG A 67 7.21 14.19 14.03
N SER A 68 6.56 13.35 14.83
CA SER A 68 7.30 12.56 15.82
C SER A 68 8.17 11.50 15.13
N PRO A 69 9.39 11.23 15.65
CA PRO A 69 10.22 10.14 15.15
C PRO A 69 9.49 8.80 15.18
N PHE A 70 8.58 8.59 16.13
CA PHE A 70 7.79 7.38 16.25
C PHE A 70 6.90 7.16 15.02
N VAL A 71 6.15 8.18 14.56
CA VAL A 71 5.27 8.07 13.37
C VAL A 71 6.10 7.79 12.13
N ALA A 72 7.23 8.51 11.96
CA ALA A 72 8.12 8.31 10.82
C ALA A 72 8.73 6.90 10.79
N GLN A 73 9.22 6.42 11.94
CA GLN A 73 9.83 5.08 12.04
C GLN A 73 8.79 3.97 11.88
N LEU A 74 7.60 4.13 12.45
CA LEU A 74 6.52 3.17 12.28
C LEU A 74 6.10 3.06 10.79
N ALA A 75 5.94 4.19 10.10
CA ALA A 75 5.65 4.21 8.68
C ALA A 75 6.76 3.53 7.86
N LEU A 76 8.02 3.76 8.21
CA LEU A 76 9.17 3.15 7.56
C LEU A 76 9.21 1.63 7.78
N VAL A 77 9.06 1.16 9.02
CA VAL A 77 8.99 -0.28 9.34
C VAL A 77 7.84 -0.95 8.61
N ALA A 78 6.68 -0.31 8.58
CA ALA A 78 5.53 -0.80 7.85
C ALA A 78 5.81 -0.93 6.35
N LEU A 79 6.43 0.10 5.73
CA LEU A 79 6.81 0.06 4.32
C LEU A 79 7.82 -1.06 4.04
N VAL A 80 8.83 -1.27 4.89
CA VAL A 80 9.79 -2.36 4.73
C VAL A 80 9.08 -3.71 4.68
N VAL A 81 8.17 -3.95 5.63
CA VAL A 81 7.46 -5.24 5.73
C VAL A 81 6.45 -5.42 4.60
N ILE A 82 5.67 -4.37 4.28
CA ILE A 82 4.63 -4.40 3.24
C ILE A 82 5.28 -4.57 1.85
N LEU A 83 6.28 -3.75 1.51
CA LEU A 83 6.96 -3.84 0.21
C LEU A 83 7.70 -5.16 0.04
N PHE A 84 8.24 -5.73 1.12
CA PHE A 84 8.87 -7.04 1.06
C PHE A 84 7.84 -8.15 0.81
N ARG A 85 6.69 -8.13 1.51
CA ARG A 85 5.58 -9.05 1.25
C ARG A 85 5.11 -8.96 -0.20
N ASP A 86 4.81 -7.73 -0.65
CA ASP A 86 4.28 -7.47 -1.98
C ASP A 86 5.27 -7.88 -3.08
N GLY A 87 6.56 -7.63 -2.86
CA GLY A 87 7.61 -8.09 -3.77
C GLY A 87 7.74 -9.62 -3.84
N LEU A 88 7.53 -10.34 -2.73
CA LEU A 88 7.49 -11.81 -2.73
C LEU A 88 6.29 -12.38 -3.49
N GLU A 89 5.17 -11.65 -3.54
CA GLU A 89 3.96 -12.07 -4.26
C GLU A 89 4.11 -12.01 -5.79
N VAL A 90 5.16 -11.38 -6.31
CA VAL A 90 5.46 -11.34 -7.74
C VAL A 90 5.92 -12.72 -8.21
N GLU A 91 5.00 -13.53 -8.68
CA GLU A 91 5.30 -14.87 -9.19
C GLU A 91 5.89 -14.83 -10.60
N ALA A 92 7.05 -15.47 -10.79
CA ALA A 92 7.71 -15.55 -12.11
C ALA A 92 6.82 -16.24 -13.17
N GLU A 93 5.99 -17.22 -12.79
CA GLU A 93 5.06 -17.87 -13.70
C GLU A 93 3.92 -16.95 -14.15
N MET A 94 3.46 -16.04 -13.28
CA MET A 94 2.43 -15.06 -13.63
C MET A 94 2.98 -14.00 -14.59
N LEU A 95 4.22 -13.58 -14.41
CA LEU A 95 4.93 -12.72 -15.34
C LEU A 95 5.02 -13.34 -16.75
N GLN A 96 5.15 -14.67 -16.85
CA GLN A 96 5.28 -15.34 -18.14
C GLN A 96 3.95 -15.61 -18.85
N LYS A 97 2.86 -15.96 -18.13
CA LYS A 97 1.61 -16.45 -18.74
C LYS A 97 0.47 -15.44 -18.83
N ALA A 98 0.37 -14.48 -17.92
CA ALA A 98 -0.77 -13.54 -17.85
C ALA A 98 -0.36 -12.07 -17.61
N TRP A 99 0.86 -11.71 -17.89
CA TRP A 99 1.44 -10.40 -17.57
C TRP A 99 0.87 -9.20 -18.36
N HIS A 100 0.23 -9.46 -19.50
CA HIS A 100 -0.24 -8.37 -20.38
C HIS A 100 -1.25 -7.43 -19.73
N LEU A 101 -2.24 -7.95 -19.02
CA LEU A 101 -3.26 -7.11 -18.39
C LEU A 101 -2.74 -6.32 -17.20
N PRO A 102 -2.07 -6.96 -16.20
CA PRO A 102 -1.43 -6.24 -15.10
C PRO A 102 -0.39 -5.24 -15.58
N PHE A 103 0.49 -5.63 -16.51
CA PHE A 103 1.54 -4.75 -17.03
C PHE A 103 0.95 -3.50 -17.70
N ARG A 104 -0.08 -3.64 -18.52
CA ARG A 104 -0.74 -2.47 -19.14
C ARG A 104 -1.38 -1.55 -18.09
N LYS A 105 -1.95 -2.11 -17.02
CA LYS A 105 -2.48 -1.31 -15.93
C LYS A 105 -1.37 -0.58 -15.17
N LEU A 106 -0.28 -1.28 -14.86
CA LEU A 106 0.87 -0.69 -14.16
C LEU A 106 1.60 0.35 -15.01
N ALA A 107 1.86 0.05 -16.30
CA ALA A 107 2.64 0.92 -17.17
C ALA A 107 1.83 2.09 -17.75
N LEU A 108 0.52 1.94 -17.93
CA LEU A 108 -0.33 2.96 -18.55
C LEU A 108 -1.36 3.54 -17.60
N ALA A 109 -2.15 2.68 -16.89
CA ALA A 109 -3.23 3.19 -16.07
C ALA A 109 -2.71 3.92 -14.83
N MET A 110 -1.67 3.42 -14.21
CA MET A 110 -1.12 4.02 -12.99
C MET A 110 -0.52 5.42 -13.25
N PRO A 111 0.39 5.63 -14.22
CA PRO A 111 0.87 6.98 -14.56
C PRO A 111 -0.24 7.91 -15.06
N LEU A 112 -1.18 7.39 -15.85
CA LEU A 112 -2.32 8.19 -16.33
C LEU A 112 -3.23 8.61 -15.18
N THR A 113 -3.49 7.73 -14.21
CA THR A 113 -4.24 8.07 -12.99
C THR A 113 -3.51 9.17 -12.23
N ALA A 114 -2.20 9.04 -12.00
CA ALA A 114 -1.38 10.04 -11.32
C ALA A 114 -1.43 11.41 -12.05
N LEU A 115 -1.32 11.41 -13.37
CA LEU A 115 -1.43 12.61 -14.20
C LEU A 115 -2.82 13.28 -14.07
N LEU A 116 -3.90 12.50 -14.21
CA LEU A 116 -5.26 13.04 -14.14
C LEU A 116 -5.56 13.61 -12.75
N VAL A 117 -5.13 12.93 -11.69
CA VAL A 117 -5.24 13.43 -10.31
C VAL A 117 -4.42 14.72 -10.15
N ALA A 118 -3.18 14.77 -10.66
CA ALA A 118 -2.34 15.95 -10.58
C ALA A 118 -2.98 17.15 -11.28
N LEU A 119 -3.54 16.98 -12.49
CA LEU A 119 -4.22 18.02 -13.26
C LEU A 119 -5.40 18.61 -12.48
N VAL A 120 -6.26 17.76 -11.93
CA VAL A 120 -7.46 18.23 -11.20
C VAL A 120 -7.08 18.85 -9.86
N THR A 121 -6.10 18.29 -9.15
CA THR A 121 -5.59 18.86 -7.91
C THR A 121 -4.98 20.25 -8.16
N ARG A 122 -4.18 20.39 -9.21
CA ARG A 122 -3.63 21.70 -9.62
C ARG A 122 -4.72 22.71 -9.92
N ALA A 123 -5.76 22.29 -10.63
CA ALA A 123 -6.84 23.17 -11.07
C ALA A 123 -7.77 23.60 -9.93
N LEU A 124 -8.13 22.69 -9.01
CA LEU A 124 -9.15 22.92 -7.98
C LEU A 124 -8.58 23.35 -6.64
N VAL A 125 -7.43 22.81 -6.25
CA VAL A 125 -6.79 23.05 -4.93
C VAL A 125 -5.66 24.08 -5.03
N GLY A 126 -5.11 24.29 -6.23
CA GLY A 126 -4.05 25.27 -6.45
C GLY A 126 -2.67 24.85 -5.91
N LEU A 127 -2.45 23.55 -5.64
CA LEU A 127 -1.14 23.05 -5.29
C LEU A 127 -0.14 23.24 -6.43
N SER A 128 1.16 23.35 -6.14
CA SER A 128 2.20 23.37 -7.17
C SER A 128 2.16 22.09 -8.02
N TRP A 129 2.80 22.09 -9.19
CA TRP A 129 2.87 20.88 -10.02
C TRP A 129 3.51 19.70 -9.29
N THR A 130 4.62 19.92 -8.58
CA THR A 130 5.31 18.85 -7.83
C THR A 130 4.43 18.29 -6.71
N GLU A 131 3.74 19.14 -5.96
CA GLU A 131 2.78 18.72 -4.92
C GLU A 131 1.59 17.96 -5.52
N SER A 132 1.05 18.44 -6.65
CA SER A 132 -0.05 17.80 -7.35
C SER A 132 0.33 16.42 -7.90
N PHE A 133 1.54 16.28 -8.47
CA PHE A 133 2.05 14.99 -8.90
C PHE A 133 2.35 14.07 -7.72
N LEU A 134 2.82 14.60 -6.58
CA LEU A 134 3.00 13.80 -5.37
C LEU A 134 1.67 13.22 -4.89
N LEU A 135 0.60 14.03 -4.82
CA LEU A 135 -0.73 13.50 -4.50
C LEU A 135 -1.20 12.47 -5.54
N GLY A 136 -0.97 12.73 -6.82
CA GLY A 136 -1.27 11.78 -7.89
C GLY A 136 -0.51 10.45 -7.73
N ALA A 137 0.77 10.49 -7.39
CA ALA A 137 1.58 9.30 -7.13
C ALA A 137 1.08 8.54 -5.89
N LEU A 138 0.69 9.24 -4.81
CA LEU A 138 0.08 8.65 -3.61
C LEU A 138 -1.26 7.97 -3.88
N LEU A 139 -2.07 8.53 -4.77
CA LEU A 139 -3.41 8.03 -5.08
C LEU A 139 -3.46 7.10 -6.30
N SER A 140 -2.34 6.83 -6.97
CA SER A 140 -2.31 5.89 -8.09
C SER A 140 -2.31 4.41 -7.66
N PRO A 141 -1.62 3.95 -6.61
CA PRO A 141 -1.66 2.58 -6.16
C PRO A 141 -3.03 2.14 -5.66
N THR A 142 -3.25 0.83 -5.60
CA THR A 142 -4.51 0.21 -5.19
C THR A 142 -4.23 -1.03 -4.37
N ASP A 143 -5.05 -1.29 -3.37
CA ASP A 143 -4.89 -2.39 -2.43
C ASP A 143 -6.10 -3.34 -2.51
N PRO A 144 -5.96 -4.57 -3.06
CA PRO A 144 -7.06 -5.52 -3.19
C PRO A 144 -7.49 -6.10 -1.83
N VAL A 145 -6.70 -5.97 -0.77
CA VAL A 145 -7.10 -6.46 0.56
C VAL A 145 -8.40 -5.80 1.02
N LEU A 146 -8.64 -4.56 0.59
CA LEU A 146 -9.91 -3.86 0.83
C LEU A 146 -11.06 -4.34 -0.07
N SER A 147 -10.79 -5.18 -1.05
CA SER A 147 -11.76 -5.86 -1.93
C SER A 147 -11.58 -7.38 -1.82
N SER A 148 -11.44 -7.87 -0.60
CA SER A 148 -11.14 -9.28 -0.33
C SER A 148 -12.18 -10.24 -0.90
N ALA A 149 -13.48 -9.86 -0.91
CA ALA A 149 -14.53 -10.68 -1.49
C ALA A 149 -14.35 -10.94 -2.99
N VAL A 150 -13.75 -10.00 -3.73
CA VAL A 150 -13.43 -10.21 -5.17
C VAL A 150 -12.30 -11.21 -5.33
N VAL A 151 -11.23 -11.05 -4.55
CA VAL A 151 -9.99 -11.82 -4.71
C VAL A 151 -10.13 -13.25 -4.17
N THR A 152 -10.84 -13.43 -3.07
CA THR A 152 -11.00 -14.73 -2.41
C THR A 152 -12.16 -15.57 -2.96
N ASN A 153 -13.12 -14.98 -3.67
CA ASN A 153 -14.27 -15.71 -4.20
C ASN A 153 -13.87 -16.61 -5.38
N PRO A 154 -13.93 -17.94 -5.25
CA PRO A 154 -13.53 -18.87 -6.32
C PRO A 154 -14.44 -18.81 -7.55
N ARG A 155 -15.67 -18.24 -7.43
CA ARG A 155 -16.62 -18.06 -8.52
C ARG A 155 -16.24 -16.89 -9.44
N VAL A 156 -15.39 -15.96 -8.98
CA VAL A 156 -14.83 -14.89 -9.82
C VAL A 156 -13.75 -15.49 -10.74
N PRO A 157 -13.78 -15.19 -12.06
CA PRO A 157 -12.81 -15.73 -13.00
C PRO A 157 -11.36 -15.56 -12.57
N ARG A 158 -10.57 -16.63 -12.69
CA ARG A 158 -9.18 -16.68 -12.23
C ARG A 158 -8.32 -15.52 -12.78
N ILE A 159 -8.51 -15.19 -14.07
CA ILE A 159 -7.76 -14.11 -14.73
C ILE A 159 -7.98 -12.75 -14.06
N ILE A 160 -9.18 -12.48 -13.53
CA ILE A 160 -9.51 -11.22 -12.85
C ILE A 160 -8.83 -11.19 -11.48
N ARG A 161 -8.98 -12.28 -10.71
CA ARG A 161 -8.36 -12.40 -9.38
C ARG A 161 -6.84 -12.24 -9.46
N HIS A 162 -6.20 -12.96 -10.39
CA HIS A 162 -4.77 -12.86 -10.62
C HIS A 162 -4.34 -11.48 -11.12
N SER A 163 -5.11 -10.86 -12.04
CA SER A 163 -4.78 -9.52 -12.54
C SER A 163 -4.87 -8.46 -11.45
N LEU A 164 -5.80 -8.58 -10.50
CA LEU A 164 -5.92 -7.65 -9.38
C LEU A 164 -4.80 -7.89 -8.34
N ASN A 165 -4.49 -9.13 -8.03
CA ASN A 165 -3.40 -9.46 -7.09
C ASN A 165 -2.04 -9.03 -7.62
N LEU A 166 -1.72 -9.33 -8.88
CA LEU A 166 -0.43 -8.96 -9.45
C LEU A 166 -0.29 -7.44 -9.62
N GLU A 167 -1.38 -6.74 -9.98
CA GLU A 167 -1.40 -5.29 -10.02
C GLU A 167 -1.03 -4.72 -8.65
N SER A 168 -1.69 -5.20 -7.60
CA SER A 168 -1.45 -4.70 -6.25
C SER A 168 -0.07 -5.03 -5.71
N GLY A 169 0.43 -6.24 -5.86
CA GLY A 169 1.76 -6.59 -5.37
C GLY A 169 2.90 -5.79 -6.04
N MET A 170 2.64 -5.20 -7.21
CA MET A 170 3.66 -4.41 -7.93
C MET A 170 3.45 -2.90 -7.84
N ASN A 171 2.21 -2.43 -7.69
CA ASN A 171 1.90 -1.01 -7.83
C ASN A 171 2.51 -0.15 -6.71
N ASP A 172 2.58 -0.66 -5.49
CA ASP A 172 3.14 0.02 -4.35
C ASP A 172 4.65 0.26 -4.53
N GLY A 173 5.36 -0.78 -4.96
CA GLY A 173 6.78 -0.68 -5.27
C GLY A 173 7.09 0.19 -6.49
N LEU A 174 6.19 0.23 -7.49
CA LEU A 174 6.35 1.09 -8.66
C LEU A 174 5.98 2.56 -8.39
N ALA A 175 5.06 2.83 -7.47
CA ALA A 175 4.76 4.19 -7.02
C ALA A 175 5.89 4.79 -6.18
N LEU A 176 6.59 3.94 -5.43
CA LEU A 176 7.60 4.34 -4.46
C LEU A 176 8.68 5.29 -5.04
N PRO A 177 9.34 5.01 -6.17
CA PRO A 177 10.33 5.93 -6.73
C PRO A 177 9.77 7.32 -7.03
N ALA A 178 8.54 7.39 -7.54
CA ALA A 178 7.89 8.67 -7.83
C ALA A 178 7.56 9.44 -6.54
N VAL A 179 7.01 8.77 -5.53
CA VAL A 179 6.72 9.36 -4.21
C VAL A 179 7.99 9.89 -3.56
N LEU A 180 9.06 9.10 -3.56
CA LEU A 180 10.34 9.48 -2.95
C LEU A 180 11.00 10.65 -3.68
N ALA A 181 11.06 10.61 -5.01
CA ALA A 181 11.66 11.67 -5.81
C ALA A 181 10.92 13.00 -5.67
N LEU A 182 9.58 12.97 -5.74
CA LEU A 182 8.76 14.16 -5.61
C LEU A 182 8.81 14.73 -4.17
N SER A 183 8.83 13.85 -3.16
CA SER A 183 9.00 14.25 -1.75
C SER A 183 10.37 14.89 -1.53
N ALA A 184 11.44 14.29 -2.06
CA ALA A 184 12.80 14.84 -1.96
C ALA A 184 12.92 16.19 -2.69
N ALA A 185 12.30 16.32 -3.86
CA ALA A 185 12.28 17.59 -4.61
C ALA A 185 11.58 18.70 -3.82
N LEU A 186 10.51 18.39 -3.09
CA LEU A 186 9.79 19.34 -2.23
C LEU A 186 10.55 19.62 -0.93
N GLY A 187 11.24 18.63 -0.36
CA GLY A 187 12.02 18.75 0.85
C GLY A 187 13.34 19.50 0.67
N ALA A 188 13.85 19.58 -0.56
CA ALA A 188 15.08 20.31 -0.87
C ALA A 188 14.97 21.84 -0.65
N GLY A 189 13.76 22.38 -0.53
CA GLY A 189 13.52 23.81 -0.29
C GLY A 189 14.13 24.68 -1.39
N SER A 190 15.05 25.60 -0.98
CA SER A 190 15.81 26.43 -1.92
C SER A 190 17.01 25.72 -2.56
N GLY A 191 17.32 24.47 -2.13
CA GLY A 191 18.35 23.64 -2.74
C GLY A 191 17.89 23.10 -4.10
N HIS A 192 18.86 22.84 -4.99
CA HIS A 192 18.54 22.24 -6.27
C HIS A 192 18.44 20.73 -6.12
N PHE A 193 17.21 20.18 -6.31
CA PHE A 193 17.02 18.74 -6.42
C PHE A 193 17.60 18.26 -7.77
N VAL A 194 18.54 17.32 -7.70
CA VAL A 194 19.26 16.83 -8.87
C VAL A 194 18.72 15.47 -9.27
N TRP A 195 17.87 15.44 -10.31
CA TRP A 195 17.18 14.23 -10.77
C TRP A 195 18.12 13.07 -11.13
N TRP A 196 19.24 13.35 -11.79
CA TRP A 196 20.18 12.30 -12.16
C TRP A 196 20.90 11.69 -10.94
N GLU A 197 21.12 12.48 -9.89
CA GLU A 197 21.70 12.02 -8.62
C GLU A 197 20.74 11.03 -7.93
N PHE A 198 19.46 11.39 -7.84
CA PHE A 198 18.44 10.49 -7.35
C PHE A 198 18.37 9.18 -8.15
N VAL A 199 18.39 9.27 -9.50
CA VAL A 199 18.33 8.09 -10.38
C VAL A 199 19.56 7.20 -10.21
N LEU A 200 20.75 7.76 -10.15
CA LEU A 200 21.98 6.97 -10.04
C LEU A 200 22.22 6.46 -8.61
N GLN A 201 22.04 7.30 -7.63
CA GLN A 201 22.35 6.99 -6.25
C GLN A 201 21.19 6.28 -5.56
N ASP A 202 20.02 6.92 -5.41
CA ASP A 202 18.90 6.33 -4.69
C ASP A 202 18.33 5.12 -5.42
N LEU A 203 17.98 5.27 -6.69
CA LEU A 203 17.38 4.20 -7.48
C LEU A 203 18.43 3.17 -7.90
N GLY A 204 19.57 3.57 -8.45
CA GLY A 204 20.61 2.67 -8.97
C GLY A 204 21.26 1.83 -7.87
N VAL A 205 21.75 2.46 -6.80
CA VAL A 205 22.34 1.73 -5.66
C VAL A 205 21.31 0.87 -4.96
N GLY A 206 20.06 1.38 -4.78
CA GLY A 206 18.96 0.61 -4.22
C GLY A 206 18.65 -0.67 -5.02
N LEU A 207 18.56 -0.54 -6.36
CA LEU A 207 18.34 -1.67 -7.28
C LEU A 207 19.47 -2.71 -7.17
N VAL A 208 20.73 -2.27 -7.27
CA VAL A 208 21.89 -3.19 -7.21
C VAL A 208 21.95 -3.89 -5.85
N THR A 209 21.75 -3.15 -4.75
CA THR A 209 21.71 -3.74 -3.40
C THR A 209 20.61 -4.77 -3.27
N GLY A 210 19.40 -4.45 -3.72
CA GLY A 210 18.28 -5.37 -3.68
C GLY A 210 18.53 -6.65 -4.48
N LEU A 211 19.05 -6.54 -5.71
CA LEU A 211 19.41 -7.69 -6.53
C LEU A 211 20.49 -8.57 -5.86
N LEU A 212 21.55 -7.97 -5.33
CA LEU A 212 22.65 -8.70 -4.72
C LEU A 212 22.22 -9.39 -3.42
N VAL A 213 21.53 -8.69 -2.54
CA VAL A 213 21.07 -9.26 -1.26
C VAL A 213 20.01 -10.32 -1.50
N GLY A 214 19.06 -10.11 -2.42
CA GLY A 214 18.04 -11.10 -2.78
C GLY A 214 18.65 -12.38 -3.38
N ALA A 215 19.62 -12.24 -4.29
CA ALA A 215 20.34 -13.37 -4.87
C ALA A 215 21.20 -14.10 -3.81
N LEU A 216 21.85 -13.38 -2.90
CA LEU A 216 22.61 -13.96 -1.80
C LEU A 216 21.69 -14.73 -0.84
N ALA A 217 20.59 -14.13 -0.42
CA ALA A 217 19.58 -14.76 0.43
C ALA A 217 19.04 -16.05 -0.20
N ALA A 218 18.74 -16.02 -1.51
CA ALA A 218 18.29 -17.20 -2.25
C ALA A 218 19.33 -18.34 -2.28
N ARG A 219 20.63 -18.02 -2.26
CA ARG A 219 21.72 -19.00 -2.22
C ARG A 219 21.99 -19.54 -0.83
N LEU A 220 21.83 -18.72 0.22
CA LEU A 220 22.06 -19.12 1.61
C LEU A 220 21.01 -20.11 2.12
N LEU A 221 19.79 -20.06 1.60
CA LEU A 221 18.74 -21.00 1.98
C LEU A 221 19.01 -22.41 1.40
N PRO A 222 18.99 -23.47 2.23
CA PRO A 222 19.04 -24.86 1.76
C PRO A 222 17.94 -25.13 0.72
N ARG A 223 18.11 -26.14 -0.14
CA ARG A 223 17.17 -26.48 -1.22
C ARG A 223 16.49 -27.83 -1.00
N GLY A 224 15.23 -27.90 -1.39
CA GLY A 224 14.45 -29.14 -1.39
C GLY A 224 14.27 -29.72 0.01
N ARG A 225 14.33 -31.07 0.13
CA ARG A 225 14.12 -31.78 1.40
C ARG A 225 15.06 -31.35 2.53
N ARG A 226 16.23 -30.80 2.22
CA ARG A 226 17.15 -30.27 3.23
C ARG A 226 16.59 -29.03 3.93
N LEU A 227 15.88 -28.18 3.22
CA LEU A 227 15.26 -27.00 3.82
C LEU A 227 14.27 -27.38 4.94
N ASP A 228 13.45 -28.41 4.71
CA ASP A 228 12.45 -28.84 5.69
C ASP A 228 13.07 -29.61 6.86
N ALA A 229 14.18 -30.32 6.61
CA ALA A 229 14.90 -31.06 7.65
C ALA A 229 15.80 -30.17 8.53
N GLU A 230 16.42 -29.12 7.93
CA GLU A 230 17.43 -28.31 8.61
C GLU A 230 16.84 -27.01 9.19
N MET A 231 15.70 -26.52 8.66
CA MET A 231 15.13 -25.21 9.05
C MET A 231 13.62 -25.31 9.34
N PRO A 232 13.21 -25.20 10.62
CA PRO A 232 11.78 -25.12 10.99
C PRO A 232 11.06 -23.94 10.33
N ALA A 233 9.75 -24.06 10.12
CA ALA A 233 8.95 -23.07 9.40
C ALA A 233 9.05 -21.64 9.99
N HIS A 234 9.10 -21.50 11.32
CA HIS A 234 9.27 -20.19 11.97
C HIS A 234 10.62 -19.53 11.69
N GLN A 235 11.71 -20.33 11.55
CA GLN A 235 13.03 -19.80 11.20
C GLN A 235 13.09 -19.33 9.76
N LYS A 236 12.36 -19.97 8.83
CA LYS A 236 12.25 -19.52 7.43
C LYS A 236 11.57 -18.14 7.34
N SER A 237 10.52 -17.93 8.13
CA SER A 237 9.83 -16.62 8.19
C SER A 237 10.72 -15.55 8.83
N LEU A 238 11.45 -15.88 9.90
CA LEU A 238 12.43 -14.97 10.50
C LEU A 238 13.59 -14.65 9.55
N PHE A 239 14.05 -15.62 8.77
CA PHE A 239 15.05 -15.39 7.74
C PHE A 239 14.54 -14.39 6.69
N ALA A 240 13.32 -14.54 6.22
CA ALA A 240 12.71 -13.63 5.25
C ALA A 240 12.57 -12.22 5.81
N LEU A 241 12.02 -12.06 7.03
CA LEU A 241 11.92 -10.76 7.70
C LEU A 241 13.31 -10.15 7.99
N GLY A 242 14.24 -10.96 8.46
CA GLY A 242 15.62 -10.53 8.69
C GLY A 242 16.29 -10.07 7.40
N THR A 243 16.03 -10.73 6.27
CA THR A 243 16.51 -10.31 4.95
C THR A 243 15.94 -8.94 4.56
N ALA A 244 14.64 -8.68 4.82
CA ALA A 244 14.02 -7.39 4.53
C ALA A 244 14.71 -6.25 5.30
N PHE A 245 14.85 -6.39 6.63
CA PHE A 245 15.49 -5.37 7.46
C PHE A 245 16.98 -5.21 7.19
N ALA A 246 17.70 -6.33 6.96
CA ALA A 246 19.12 -6.28 6.60
C ALA A 246 19.32 -5.56 5.27
N THR A 247 18.47 -5.83 4.26
CA THR A 247 18.52 -5.15 2.95
C THR A 247 18.33 -3.65 3.10
N TYR A 248 17.34 -3.23 3.88
CA TYR A 248 17.13 -1.82 4.18
C TYR A 248 18.38 -1.21 4.82
N GLY A 249 18.90 -1.83 5.89
CA GLY A 249 20.08 -1.35 6.61
C GLY A 249 21.32 -1.25 5.71
N ILE A 250 21.57 -2.27 4.88
CA ILE A 250 22.72 -2.28 3.95
C ILE A 250 22.59 -1.15 2.92
N ALA A 251 21.40 -0.95 2.36
CA ALA A 251 21.19 0.03 1.31
C ALA A 251 21.37 1.49 1.78
N VAL A 252 21.08 1.79 3.05
CA VAL A 252 21.24 3.14 3.60
C VAL A 252 22.67 3.43 4.09
N LEU A 253 23.53 2.41 4.16
CA LEU A 253 24.96 2.58 4.43
C LEU A 253 25.70 3.03 3.15
N PRO A 254 26.93 3.62 3.28
CA PRO A 254 27.71 4.01 2.10
C PRO A 254 28.11 2.83 1.20
N PRO A 255 27.98 2.96 -0.15
CA PRO A 255 27.40 4.08 -0.88
C PRO A 255 25.88 4.15 -0.67
N LYS A 256 25.36 5.31 -0.23
CA LYS A 256 23.95 5.46 0.16
C LYS A 256 23.03 5.27 -1.04
N GLY A 257 22.07 4.35 -0.90
CA GLY A 257 20.96 4.16 -1.82
C GLY A 257 19.63 4.19 -1.06
N ASN A 258 18.52 4.05 -1.78
CA ASN A 258 17.21 4.01 -1.13
C ASN A 258 16.89 2.61 -0.60
N GLY A 259 16.76 2.50 0.73
CA GLY A 259 16.50 1.23 1.41
C GLY A 259 15.17 0.59 1.06
N LEU A 260 14.11 1.38 0.82
CA LEU A 260 12.78 0.85 0.48
C LEU A 260 12.76 0.26 -0.94
N ILE A 261 13.44 0.92 -1.89
CA ILE A 261 13.63 0.39 -3.25
C ILE A 261 14.43 -0.91 -3.21
N ALA A 262 15.52 -0.93 -2.42
CA ALA A 262 16.33 -2.14 -2.25
C ALA A 262 15.51 -3.31 -1.68
N VAL A 263 14.70 -3.08 -0.66
CA VAL A 263 13.82 -4.08 -0.05
C VAL A 263 12.84 -4.68 -1.06
N PHE A 264 12.18 -3.83 -1.84
CA PHE A 264 11.22 -4.30 -2.84
C PHE A 264 11.89 -5.15 -3.94
N VAL A 265 13.03 -4.69 -4.45
CA VAL A 265 13.82 -5.42 -5.46
C VAL A 265 14.39 -6.72 -4.89
N CYS A 266 14.85 -6.71 -3.63
CA CYS A 266 15.31 -7.90 -2.92
C CYS A 266 14.21 -8.95 -2.83
N ALA A 267 13.00 -8.53 -2.44
CA ALA A 267 11.85 -9.42 -2.31
C ALA A 267 11.45 -10.06 -3.64
N ILE A 268 11.37 -9.27 -4.73
CA ILE A 268 11.13 -9.79 -6.08
C ILE A 268 12.20 -10.80 -6.48
N THR A 269 13.48 -10.44 -6.28
CA THR A 269 14.61 -11.30 -6.64
C THR A 269 14.57 -12.62 -5.86
N LEU A 270 14.33 -12.55 -4.55
CA LEU A 270 14.21 -13.71 -3.69
C LEU A 270 13.00 -14.58 -4.08
N GLY A 271 11.83 -13.96 -4.31
CA GLY A 271 10.60 -14.65 -4.70
C GLY A 271 10.74 -15.38 -6.03
N ILE A 272 11.38 -14.76 -7.05
CA ILE A 272 11.64 -15.40 -8.35
C ILE A 272 12.62 -16.58 -8.21
N LEU A 273 13.70 -16.41 -7.45
CA LEU A 273 14.72 -17.45 -7.29
C LEU A 273 14.29 -18.56 -6.31
N ARG A 274 13.41 -18.26 -5.37
CA ARG A 274 12.96 -19.13 -4.30
C ARG A 274 11.45 -18.95 -4.03
N PRO A 275 10.57 -19.44 -4.90
CA PRO A 275 9.12 -19.35 -4.73
C PRO A 275 8.61 -20.00 -3.44
N ASP A 276 9.36 -20.98 -2.90
CA ASP A 276 9.08 -21.63 -1.62
C ASP A 276 9.10 -20.66 -0.43
N VAL A 277 9.94 -19.63 -0.46
CA VAL A 277 10.03 -18.62 0.62
C VAL A 277 8.71 -17.89 0.82
N ARG A 278 8.00 -17.56 -0.27
CA ARG A 278 6.68 -16.95 -0.21
C ARG A 278 5.70 -17.74 0.64
N LEU A 279 5.58 -19.04 0.40
CA LEU A 279 4.65 -19.91 1.13
C LEU A 279 4.92 -19.91 2.64
N TYR A 280 6.19 -19.93 3.05
CA TYR A 280 6.56 -19.88 4.45
C TYR A 280 6.33 -18.50 5.06
N PHE A 281 6.54 -17.43 4.29
CA PHE A 281 6.30 -16.08 4.73
C PHE A 281 4.79 -15.86 4.96
N GLU A 282 3.94 -16.18 3.99
CA GLU A 282 2.49 -16.08 4.09
C GLU A 282 1.94 -16.87 5.30
N GLN A 283 2.45 -18.07 5.58
CA GLN A 283 1.95 -18.91 6.67
C GLN A 283 2.30 -18.42 8.08
N ARG A 284 3.34 -17.63 8.26
CA ARG A 284 3.90 -17.34 9.59
C ARG A 284 4.24 -15.88 9.84
N ALA A 285 4.52 -15.10 8.81
CA ALA A 285 4.85 -13.70 8.94
C ALA A 285 3.64 -12.78 8.68
N GLU A 286 2.58 -13.32 8.07
CA GLU A 286 1.36 -12.55 7.77
C GLU A 286 0.76 -11.91 9.05
N ASP A 287 0.77 -12.63 10.18
CA ASP A 287 0.30 -12.09 11.45
C ASP A 287 1.10 -10.84 11.88
N ILE A 288 2.42 -10.84 11.66
CA ILE A 288 3.28 -9.69 11.97
C ILE A 288 2.96 -8.53 11.03
N VAL A 289 2.80 -8.82 9.74
CA VAL A 289 2.42 -7.83 8.73
C VAL A 289 1.08 -7.20 9.11
N GLU A 290 0.11 -8.02 9.52
CA GLU A 290 -1.23 -7.55 9.91
C GLU A 290 -1.18 -6.66 11.15
N ILE A 291 -0.44 -7.05 12.20
CA ILE A 291 -0.27 -6.21 13.41
C ILE A 291 0.34 -4.85 13.04
N VAL A 292 1.36 -4.83 12.18
CA VAL A 292 2.01 -3.58 11.73
C VAL A 292 1.03 -2.72 10.94
N LYS A 293 0.24 -3.30 10.04
CA LYS A 293 -0.81 -2.60 9.30
C LYS A 293 -1.86 -2.00 10.22
N LEU A 294 -2.36 -2.79 11.18
CA LEU A 294 -3.36 -2.31 12.14
C LEU A 294 -2.82 -1.16 12.98
N GLY A 295 -1.54 -1.22 13.38
CA GLY A 295 -0.84 -0.11 14.03
C GLY A 295 -0.82 1.16 13.18
N ILE A 296 -0.50 1.02 11.88
CA ILE A 296 -0.54 2.14 10.92
C ILE A 296 -1.96 2.71 10.79
N PHE A 297 -2.99 1.88 10.72
CA PHE A 297 -4.37 2.34 10.59
C PHE A 297 -4.82 3.17 11.80
N VAL A 298 -4.45 2.74 13.01
CA VAL A 298 -4.73 3.50 14.24
C VAL A 298 -3.99 4.84 14.25
N VAL A 299 -2.69 4.84 13.95
CA VAL A 299 -1.89 6.07 13.92
C VAL A 299 -2.37 7.01 12.82
N PHE A 300 -2.63 6.49 11.63
CA PHE A 300 -3.20 7.27 10.53
C PHE A 300 -4.54 7.90 10.95
N GLY A 301 -5.45 7.10 11.50
CA GLY A 301 -6.74 7.57 11.97
C GLY A 301 -6.64 8.63 13.05
N SER A 302 -5.72 8.47 14.00
CA SER A 302 -5.57 9.40 15.14
C SER A 302 -5.09 10.81 14.75
N LEU A 303 -4.43 10.93 13.60
CA LEU A 303 -3.99 12.22 13.05
C LEU A 303 -5.06 12.95 12.24
N LEU A 304 -6.21 12.31 11.99
CA LEU A 304 -7.29 12.88 11.19
C LEU A 304 -8.14 13.83 12.03
N THR A 305 -8.52 14.95 11.44
CA THR A 305 -9.53 15.86 11.97
C THR A 305 -10.54 16.21 10.89
N LEU A 306 -11.79 16.45 11.26
CA LEU A 306 -12.80 16.90 10.28
C LEU A 306 -12.39 18.21 9.60
N HIS A 307 -11.80 19.13 10.36
CA HIS A 307 -11.30 20.39 9.82
C HIS A 307 -10.17 20.15 8.79
N GLY A 308 -9.25 19.22 9.07
CA GLY A 308 -8.18 18.86 8.14
C GLY A 308 -8.71 18.19 6.87
N LEU A 309 -9.58 17.19 7.00
CA LEU A 309 -10.15 16.45 5.88
C LEU A 309 -10.93 17.35 4.89
N PHE A 310 -11.65 18.34 5.42
CA PHE A 310 -12.46 19.27 4.62
C PHE A 310 -11.85 20.67 4.53
N GLY A 311 -10.58 20.84 4.89
CA GLY A 311 -9.89 22.14 4.87
C GLY A 311 -9.83 22.81 3.48
N GLU A 312 -9.85 22.02 2.41
CA GLU A 312 -9.95 22.52 1.02
C GLU A 312 -11.40 22.69 0.55
N GLY A 313 -12.37 22.55 1.46
CA GLY A 313 -13.79 22.69 1.17
C GLY A 313 -14.30 21.74 0.08
N TRP A 314 -15.14 22.27 -0.84
CA TRP A 314 -15.69 21.48 -1.94
C TRP A 314 -14.61 20.93 -2.90
N ALA A 315 -13.46 21.62 -3.01
CA ALA A 315 -12.36 21.18 -3.86
C ALA A 315 -11.79 19.83 -3.41
N ALA A 316 -11.69 19.57 -2.10
CA ALA A 316 -11.30 18.26 -1.58
C ALA A 316 -12.25 17.16 -2.04
N VAL A 317 -13.55 17.39 -1.88
CA VAL A 317 -14.60 16.44 -2.30
C VAL A 317 -14.55 16.19 -3.80
N ALA A 318 -14.39 17.26 -4.60
CA ALA A 318 -14.32 17.16 -6.05
C ALA A 318 -13.09 16.38 -6.54
N VAL A 319 -11.90 16.64 -5.96
CA VAL A 319 -10.67 15.90 -6.27
C VAL A 319 -10.83 14.41 -5.94
N VAL A 320 -11.38 14.07 -4.77
CA VAL A 320 -11.60 12.69 -4.35
C VAL A 320 -12.63 12.00 -5.24
N ALA A 321 -13.77 12.64 -5.48
CA ALA A 321 -14.80 12.08 -6.36
C ALA A 321 -14.25 11.87 -7.78
N PHE A 322 -13.52 12.84 -8.33
CA PHE A 322 -12.87 12.70 -9.63
C PHE A 322 -11.87 11.54 -9.65
N THR A 323 -11.05 11.42 -8.61
CA THR A 323 -10.05 10.35 -8.50
C THR A 323 -10.70 8.97 -8.55
N LEU A 324 -11.76 8.75 -7.77
CA LEU A 324 -12.40 7.43 -7.64
C LEU A 324 -13.34 7.12 -8.80
N LEU A 325 -14.11 8.11 -9.27
CA LEU A 325 -15.18 7.88 -10.25
C LEU A 325 -14.71 8.09 -11.70
N LEU A 326 -13.67 8.87 -11.95
CA LEU A 326 -13.24 9.23 -13.30
C LEU A 326 -11.76 8.89 -13.58
N ALA A 327 -10.81 9.41 -12.78
CA ALA A 327 -9.39 9.30 -13.11
C ALA A 327 -8.94 7.85 -13.25
N ARG A 328 -9.17 7.01 -12.23
CA ARG A 328 -8.82 5.60 -12.28
C ARG A 328 -9.65 4.81 -13.30
N PRO A 329 -10.99 4.89 -13.32
CA PRO A 329 -11.78 4.18 -14.32
C PRO A 329 -11.36 4.50 -15.76
N LEU A 330 -11.19 5.76 -16.12
CA LEU A 330 -10.74 6.18 -17.44
C LEU A 330 -9.36 5.63 -17.77
N ALA A 331 -8.41 5.76 -16.84
CA ALA A 331 -7.05 5.27 -17.02
C ALA A 331 -7.01 3.76 -17.26
N VAL A 332 -7.77 2.97 -16.48
CA VAL A 332 -7.86 1.51 -16.66
C VAL A 332 -8.55 1.15 -17.98
N LEU A 333 -9.63 1.83 -18.34
CA LEU A 333 -10.32 1.57 -19.62
C LEU A 333 -9.42 1.87 -20.81
N VAL A 334 -8.63 2.95 -20.76
CA VAL A 334 -7.61 3.28 -21.78
C VAL A 334 -6.53 2.21 -21.82
N ALA A 335 -6.00 1.80 -20.66
CA ALA A 335 -4.96 0.77 -20.59
C ALA A 335 -5.44 -0.58 -21.13
N LEU A 336 -6.71 -0.93 -20.93
CA LEU A 336 -7.31 -2.18 -21.38
C LEU A 336 -7.94 -2.06 -22.80
N ALA A 337 -7.83 -0.92 -23.47
CA ALA A 337 -8.28 -0.78 -24.85
C ALA A 337 -7.50 -1.73 -25.78
N GLY A 338 -8.22 -2.40 -26.70
CA GLY A 338 -7.62 -3.36 -27.63
C GLY A 338 -7.23 -4.72 -27.02
N THR A 339 -7.52 -4.97 -25.74
CA THR A 339 -7.25 -6.27 -25.12
C THR A 339 -8.40 -7.23 -25.35
N GLY A 340 -8.71 -8.05 -26.01
CA GLY A 340 -9.86 -8.98 -26.17
C GLY A 340 -10.77 -9.19 -24.94
N THR A 341 -10.52 -8.48 -23.82
CA THR A 341 -11.30 -8.54 -22.59
C THR A 341 -12.68 -7.91 -22.81
N ASP A 342 -13.72 -8.53 -22.32
CA ASP A 342 -15.10 -8.01 -22.47
C ASP A 342 -15.36 -6.73 -21.64
N GLY A 343 -16.35 -5.93 -22.08
CA GLY A 343 -16.64 -4.63 -21.48
C GLY A 343 -17.04 -4.70 -20.00
N ALA A 344 -17.72 -5.76 -19.56
CA ALA A 344 -18.12 -5.93 -18.17
C ALA A 344 -16.90 -6.21 -17.28
N THR A 345 -15.98 -7.05 -17.73
CA THR A 345 -14.71 -7.32 -17.04
C THR A 345 -13.83 -6.06 -16.99
N LYS A 346 -13.75 -5.28 -18.08
CA LYS A 346 -13.04 -3.99 -18.09
C LYS A 346 -13.66 -3.01 -17.10
N GLY A 347 -14.99 -2.85 -17.10
CA GLY A 347 -15.69 -1.98 -16.15
C GLY A 347 -15.50 -2.41 -14.71
N PHE A 348 -15.51 -3.72 -14.45
CA PHE A 348 -15.24 -4.27 -13.14
C PHE A 348 -13.80 -3.92 -12.67
N MET A 349 -12.78 -4.21 -13.50
CA MET A 349 -11.39 -3.89 -13.19
C MET A 349 -11.15 -2.37 -13.06
N ALA A 350 -11.89 -1.56 -13.78
CA ALA A 350 -11.82 -0.10 -13.72
C ALA A 350 -12.35 0.43 -12.38
N TRP A 351 -13.43 -0.16 -11.87
CA TRP A 351 -13.99 0.22 -10.57
C TRP A 351 -13.19 -0.33 -9.41
N PHE A 352 -12.91 -1.65 -9.38
CA PHE A 352 -12.26 -2.28 -8.22
C PHE A 352 -10.76 -1.96 -8.15
N GLY A 353 -10.45 -0.98 -7.33
CA GLY A 353 -9.10 -0.53 -7.02
C GLY A 353 -9.10 0.40 -5.83
N PRO A 354 -9.46 -0.11 -4.63
CA PRO A 354 -9.52 0.70 -3.43
C PRO A 354 -8.16 1.25 -3.06
N LYS A 355 -8.16 2.41 -2.37
CA LYS A 355 -6.97 3.01 -1.80
C LYS A 355 -6.73 2.42 -0.42
N GLY A 356 -5.54 1.89 -0.19
CA GLY A 356 -5.26 1.06 0.98
C GLY A 356 -4.06 1.48 1.80
N VAL A 357 -3.42 0.47 2.39
CA VAL A 357 -2.35 0.63 3.37
C VAL A 357 -1.14 1.38 2.82
N ALA A 358 -0.75 1.14 1.57
CA ALA A 358 0.39 1.85 0.98
C ALA A 358 0.13 3.35 0.87
N THR A 359 -1.06 3.76 0.38
CA THR A 359 -1.45 5.18 0.33
C THR A 359 -1.38 5.82 1.72
N MET A 360 -1.88 5.14 2.76
CA MET A 360 -1.82 5.64 4.14
C MET A 360 -0.38 5.77 4.62
N THR A 361 0.44 4.76 4.38
CA THR A 361 1.83 4.71 4.86
C THR A 361 2.71 5.72 4.14
N PHE A 362 2.55 5.86 2.83
CA PHE A 362 3.21 6.92 2.06
C PHE A 362 2.76 8.31 2.48
N ALA A 363 1.46 8.50 2.75
CA ALA A 363 0.95 9.79 3.23
C ALA A 363 1.52 10.14 4.61
N LEU A 364 1.66 9.17 5.52
CA LEU A 364 2.35 9.36 6.80
C LEU A 364 3.83 9.68 6.61
N LEU A 365 4.52 9.02 5.69
CA LEU A 365 5.91 9.32 5.35
C LEU A 365 6.07 10.75 4.83
N VAL A 366 5.21 11.20 3.92
CA VAL A 366 5.18 12.57 3.40
C VAL A 366 4.89 13.58 4.50
N LEU A 367 3.94 13.28 5.38
CA LEU A 367 3.57 14.14 6.51
C LEU A 367 4.72 14.32 7.51
N SER A 368 5.52 13.26 7.73
CA SER A 368 6.67 13.28 8.63
C SER A 368 7.86 14.10 8.08
N GLN A 369 7.94 14.27 6.75
CA GLN A 369 8.95 15.08 6.09
C GLN A 369 8.49 16.54 6.06
N ASN A 370 9.17 17.48 6.54
CA ASN A 370 8.76 18.88 6.64
C ASN A 370 8.50 19.58 5.26
N ILE A 371 7.60 18.99 4.46
CA ILE A 371 7.20 19.47 3.13
C ILE A 371 6.16 20.58 3.31
N PRO A 372 6.24 21.73 2.61
CA PRO A 372 5.33 22.87 2.81
C PRO A 372 3.84 22.52 2.75
N ALA A 373 3.41 21.74 1.77
CA ALA A 373 2.01 21.32 1.61
C ALA A 373 1.75 19.90 2.20
N GLY A 374 2.66 19.35 2.99
CA GLY A 374 2.58 17.96 3.49
C GLY A 374 1.26 17.64 4.20
N SER A 375 0.77 18.53 5.07
CA SER A 375 -0.52 18.35 5.75
C SER A 375 -1.72 18.40 4.79
N ARG A 376 -1.70 19.28 3.77
CA ARG A 376 -2.75 19.35 2.76
C ARG A 376 -2.80 18.07 1.91
N ILE A 377 -1.63 17.60 1.48
CA ILE A 377 -1.48 16.34 0.71
C ILE A 377 -1.95 15.17 1.55
N PHE A 378 -1.54 15.09 2.82
CA PHE A 378 -1.98 14.04 3.75
C PHE A 378 -3.50 14.03 3.91
N ASN A 379 -4.14 15.18 4.16
CA ASN A 379 -5.57 15.28 4.35
C ASN A 379 -6.38 14.90 3.10
N LEU A 380 -5.93 15.31 1.91
CA LEU A 380 -6.55 14.91 0.64
C LEU A 380 -6.40 13.40 0.39
N ALA A 381 -5.22 12.84 0.64
CA ALA A 381 -5.00 11.40 0.54
C ALA A 381 -5.86 10.65 1.56
N ALA A 382 -5.96 11.14 2.78
CA ALA A 382 -6.79 10.55 3.83
C ALA A 382 -8.28 10.56 3.48
N LEU A 383 -8.80 11.68 2.96
CA LEU A 383 -10.18 11.75 2.51
C LEU A 383 -10.45 10.78 1.36
N ALA A 384 -9.50 10.64 0.43
CA ALA A 384 -9.60 9.67 -0.67
C ALA A 384 -9.61 8.22 -0.16
N VAL A 385 -8.75 7.88 0.82
CA VAL A 385 -8.71 6.55 1.43
C VAL A 385 -10.01 6.25 2.15
N LEU A 386 -10.50 7.14 3.02
CA LEU A 386 -11.75 6.96 3.76
C LEU A 386 -12.95 6.77 2.81
N THR A 387 -13.07 7.64 1.81
CA THR A 387 -14.13 7.55 0.81
C THR A 387 -14.02 6.24 0.01
N SER A 388 -12.80 5.83 -0.34
CA SER A 388 -12.52 4.59 -1.06
C SER A 388 -12.91 3.35 -0.24
N ILE A 389 -12.57 3.31 1.05
CA ILE A 389 -12.93 2.22 1.96
C ILE A 389 -14.46 2.03 1.98
N VAL A 390 -15.21 3.12 2.12
CA VAL A 390 -16.68 3.07 2.17
C VAL A 390 -17.25 2.67 0.79
N ALA A 391 -16.83 3.32 -0.28
CA ALA A 391 -17.37 3.08 -1.62
C ALA A 391 -17.11 1.65 -2.11
N HIS A 392 -15.88 1.16 -1.94
CA HIS A 392 -15.53 -0.21 -2.36
C HIS A 392 -16.06 -1.25 -1.39
N GLY A 393 -16.06 -0.99 -0.07
CA GLY A 393 -16.66 -1.90 0.92
C GLY A 393 -18.15 -2.16 0.65
N LEU A 394 -18.91 -1.12 0.28
CA LEU A 394 -20.33 -1.26 -0.06
C LEU A 394 -20.55 -2.01 -1.38
N THR A 395 -19.60 -1.96 -2.32
CA THR A 395 -19.76 -2.52 -3.67
C THR A 395 -19.00 -3.83 -3.88
N ASP A 396 -18.14 -4.26 -2.96
CA ASP A 396 -17.30 -5.45 -3.08
C ASP A 396 -18.14 -6.73 -3.23
N THR A 397 -18.97 -7.05 -2.24
CA THR A 397 -19.83 -8.25 -2.27
C THR A 397 -20.82 -8.22 -3.42
N PRO A 398 -21.64 -7.17 -3.64
CA PRO A 398 -22.55 -7.12 -4.77
C PRO A 398 -21.84 -7.22 -6.11
N GLY A 399 -20.69 -6.58 -6.26
CA GLY A 399 -19.91 -6.60 -7.49
C GLY A 399 -19.32 -7.97 -7.80
N SER A 400 -18.75 -8.64 -6.79
CA SER A 400 -18.18 -9.98 -6.93
C SER A 400 -19.26 -11.02 -7.30
N GLU A 401 -20.43 -10.94 -6.66
CA GLU A 401 -21.56 -11.81 -6.98
C GLU A 401 -22.13 -11.56 -8.40
N TRP A 402 -22.25 -10.30 -8.79
CA TRP A 402 -22.68 -9.95 -10.14
C TRP A 402 -21.74 -10.54 -11.19
N LEU A 403 -20.43 -10.42 -10.98
CA LEU A 403 -19.43 -10.96 -11.90
C LEU A 403 -19.46 -12.50 -11.93
N ALA A 404 -19.62 -13.14 -10.76
CA ALA A 404 -19.73 -14.60 -10.65
C ALA A 404 -20.93 -15.14 -11.43
N ARG A 405 -22.13 -14.58 -11.22
CA ARG A 405 -23.35 -14.97 -11.96
C ARG A 405 -23.18 -14.78 -13.47
N ARG A 406 -22.52 -13.69 -13.90
CA ARG A 406 -22.27 -13.44 -15.32
C ARG A 406 -21.28 -14.44 -15.91
N ALA A 407 -20.26 -14.86 -15.15
CA ALA A 407 -19.32 -15.89 -15.58
C ALA A 407 -19.99 -17.27 -15.73
N GLU A 408 -20.87 -17.61 -14.79
CA GLU A 408 -21.65 -18.85 -14.83
C GLU A 408 -22.68 -18.91 -16.02
N ALA A 409 -23.25 -17.77 -16.37
CA ALA A 409 -24.21 -17.64 -17.45
C ALA A 409 -23.58 -17.73 -18.87
N ARG A 410 -22.24 -17.69 -18.98
CA ARG A 410 -21.57 -17.83 -20.29
C ARG A 410 -21.40 -19.29 -20.67
N PRO A 411 -21.79 -19.71 -21.90
CA PRO A 411 -21.54 -21.07 -22.38
C PRO A 411 -20.04 -21.38 -22.35
N ARG A 412 -19.68 -22.56 -21.86
CA ARG A 412 -18.29 -23.04 -21.73
C ARG A 412 -17.45 -23.01 -23.03
N ALA A 413 -18.08 -22.91 -24.20
CA ALA A 413 -17.42 -22.93 -25.50
C ALA A 413 -16.50 -21.73 -25.79
N VAL A 414 -16.59 -20.60 -25.03
CA VAL A 414 -15.75 -19.41 -25.26
C VAL A 414 -14.48 -19.42 -24.38
N LEU A 415 -14.40 -20.31 -23.40
CA LEU A 415 -13.27 -20.36 -22.47
C LEU A 415 -12.08 -21.21 -22.96
N SER A 416 -12.28 -22.06 -23.99
CA SER A 416 -11.19 -22.88 -24.54
C SER A 416 -10.31 -22.17 -25.56
N SER A 417 -10.80 -21.10 -26.19
CA SER A 417 -10.01 -20.34 -27.20
C SER A 417 -9.16 -19.20 -26.63
N ALA A 418 -9.20 -18.98 -25.30
CA ALA A 418 -8.39 -17.95 -24.63
C ALA A 418 -7.26 -18.56 -23.76
N ALA A 419 -7.09 -19.87 -23.83
CA ALA A 419 -6.11 -20.62 -23.05
C ALA A 419 -4.96 -21.22 -23.89
N ASP A 420 -4.94 -20.95 -25.22
CA ASP A 420 -3.84 -21.30 -26.14
C ASP A 420 -2.91 -20.11 -26.40
#